data_48c1b8e46201106f8d3f0ccbfe3dbfc1
#
_entry.id   48c1b8e46201106f8d3f0ccbfe3dbfc1
#
_cell.length_a   1.000
_cell.length_b   1.000
_cell.length_c   1.000
_cell.angle_alpha   90.00
_cell.angle_beta   90.00
_cell.angle_gamma   90.00
#
_symmetry.space_group_name_H-M   'P 1'
#
loop_
_entity.id
_entity.type
_entity.pdbx_description
1 polymer ?
#
loop_
_entity_poly.entity_id
_entity_poly.type
_entity_poly.pdbx_seq_one_letter_code
_entity_poly.pdbx_strand_id
1 'polypeptide(L)'
;KQWASVIILGLAGATPALAAGKADARGFVEDSALDLFLRNAYISRDYKQGRQDKAEWGQAGVLNFASGFTQGTVGVGVDAFGMYALRLDSGRGRSGAAGIDFFRQDSSGRPERDVAKAGAALKLRFSNTVIAHGDLRPTLPVLNHDNSRLLPESFTGTLLTSNEIDGLQVHLGRFHAESRKSDEGRDSGGLKGIDVIGGSYAFSNTLSAAVYASDVED
;
A
#
# COMPACT_ATOMS: atom_id res chain seq x y z
N LYS A 1 -7.10 -11.27 -21.53
CA LYS A 1 -6.24 -11.46 -20.34
C LYS A 1 -4.80 -11.25 -20.77
N GLN A 2 -4.17 -10.22 -20.23
CA GLN A 2 -2.75 -9.94 -20.48
C GLN A 2 -1.98 -10.23 -19.19
N TRP A 3 -1.15 -11.26 -19.19
CA TRP A 3 -0.24 -11.55 -18.10
C TRP A 3 1.03 -10.73 -18.26
N ALA A 4 1.31 -9.87 -17.28
CA ALA A 4 2.61 -9.23 -17.17
C ALA A 4 3.50 -10.03 -16.22
N SER A 5 4.66 -10.47 -16.68
CA SER A 5 5.63 -11.18 -15.86
C SER A 5 6.85 -10.31 -15.63
N VAL A 6 7.26 -10.16 -14.37
CA VAL A 6 8.47 -9.43 -13.99
C VAL A 6 9.44 -10.42 -13.35
N ILE A 7 10.64 -10.52 -13.91
CA ILE A 7 11.74 -11.30 -13.36
C ILE A 7 12.75 -10.29 -12.81
N ILE A 8 13.00 -10.31 -11.50
CA ILE A 8 13.96 -9.46 -10.83
C ILE A 8 15.12 -10.32 -10.34
N LEU A 9 16.30 -10.15 -10.92
CA LEU A 9 17.55 -10.59 -10.33
C LEU A 9 18.19 -9.41 -9.59
N GLY A 10 18.21 -9.45 -8.28
CA GLY A 10 18.74 -8.38 -7.44
C GLY A 10 19.92 -8.85 -6.59
N LEU A 11 20.97 -8.04 -6.55
CA LEU A 11 21.97 -8.07 -5.48
C LEU A 11 21.38 -7.35 -4.27
N ALA A 12 21.16 -8.09 -3.18
CA ALA A 12 20.29 -7.72 -2.10
C ALA A 12 20.82 -6.66 -1.15
N GLY A 13 19.97 -5.74 -0.82
CA GLY A 13 20.03 -4.86 0.34
C GLY A 13 18.68 -4.63 1.02
N ALA A 14 17.67 -5.48 0.78
CA ALA A 14 16.40 -5.37 1.47
C ALA A 14 16.33 -6.45 2.56
N THR A 15 16.38 -6.02 3.83
CA THR A 15 15.93 -6.87 4.92
C THR A 15 14.43 -7.10 4.73
N PRO A 16 13.96 -8.33 4.49
CA PRO A 16 12.55 -8.61 4.54
C PRO A 16 12.08 -8.28 5.96
N ALA A 17 10.96 -7.56 6.09
CA ALA A 17 10.23 -7.53 7.35
C ALA A 17 9.77 -8.97 7.59
N LEU A 18 10.55 -9.72 8.35
CA LEU A 18 10.23 -11.07 8.78
C LEU A 18 8.90 -10.98 9.53
N ALA A 19 7.85 -11.56 8.97
CA ALA A 19 6.70 -11.91 9.76
C ALA A 19 7.22 -12.79 10.91
N ALA A 20 7.15 -12.31 12.14
CA ALA A 20 7.59 -13.05 13.30
C ALA A 20 6.96 -14.45 13.26
N GLY A 21 7.80 -15.48 13.27
CA GLY A 21 7.34 -16.87 13.26
C GLY A 21 6.46 -17.17 14.48
N LYS A 22 5.67 -18.22 14.42
CA LYS A 22 4.77 -18.63 15.53
C LYS A 22 5.48 -18.75 16.86
N ALA A 23 6.77 -19.12 16.85
CA ALA A 23 7.58 -19.31 18.09
C ALA A 23 7.84 -18.01 18.85
N ASP A 24 7.81 -16.84 18.19
CA ASP A 24 8.16 -15.55 18.77
C ASP A 24 6.93 -14.69 19.14
N ALA A 25 5.70 -15.17 18.84
CA ALA A 25 4.49 -14.39 19.10
C ALA A 25 4.13 -14.40 20.59
N ARG A 26 4.18 -13.22 21.21
CA ARG A 26 3.82 -13.00 22.62
C ARG A 26 2.31 -12.87 22.82
N GLY A 27 1.59 -12.27 21.87
CA GLY A 27 0.14 -12.14 21.93
C GLY A 27 -0.44 -11.03 21.06
N PHE A 28 -1.77 -10.96 21.04
CA PHE A 28 -2.50 -9.98 20.24
C PHE A 28 -2.18 -8.53 20.64
N VAL A 29 -2.11 -8.26 21.95
CA VAL A 29 -1.85 -6.91 22.49
C VAL A 29 -0.35 -6.67 22.63
N GLU A 30 0.39 -7.66 23.14
CA GLU A 30 1.82 -7.56 23.46
C GLU A 30 2.69 -7.28 22.24
N ASP A 31 2.27 -7.76 21.06
CA ASP A 31 2.96 -7.54 19.79
C ASP A 31 2.27 -6.45 18.95
N SER A 32 1.32 -5.71 19.53
CA SER A 32 0.67 -4.62 18.79
C SER A 32 1.59 -3.40 18.68
N ALA A 33 1.46 -2.71 17.56
CA ALA A 33 2.19 -1.48 17.27
C ALA A 33 1.23 -0.40 16.78
N LEU A 34 1.50 0.83 17.20
CA LEU A 34 0.81 2.03 16.73
C LEU A 34 1.87 3.02 16.27
N ASP A 35 1.79 3.46 15.03
CA ASP A 35 2.66 4.50 14.50
C ASP A 35 1.88 5.66 13.89
N LEU A 36 2.41 6.88 14.03
CA LEU A 36 1.91 8.09 13.43
C LEU A 36 2.99 8.67 12.51
N PHE A 37 2.68 8.75 11.23
CA PHE A 37 3.52 9.40 10.23
C PHE A 37 2.92 10.76 9.84
N LEU A 38 3.72 11.84 9.96
CA LEU A 38 3.32 13.19 9.57
C LEU A 38 4.11 13.60 8.31
N ARG A 39 3.41 14.21 7.34
CA ARG A 39 4.00 14.67 6.09
C ARG A 39 3.53 16.09 5.79
N ASN A 40 4.49 16.97 5.51
CA ASN A 40 4.24 18.26 4.87
C ASN A 40 4.88 18.23 3.49
N ALA A 41 4.13 18.55 2.46
CA ALA A 41 4.64 18.52 1.10
C ALA A 41 4.13 19.70 0.27
N TYR A 42 5.05 20.31 -0.45
CA TYR A 42 4.78 21.31 -1.48
C TYR A 42 5.39 20.85 -2.79
N ILE A 43 4.59 20.80 -3.85
CA ILE A 43 5.06 20.50 -5.21
C ILE A 43 4.63 21.64 -6.11
N SER A 44 5.58 22.19 -6.87
CA SER A 44 5.34 23.14 -7.94
C SER A 44 5.86 22.57 -9.26
N ARG A 45 5.09 22.77 -10.31
CA ARG A 45 5.44 22.36 -11.68
C ARG A 45 5.23 23.53 -12.63
N ASP A 46 6.32 24.00 -13.19
CA ASP A 46 6.33 25.05 -14.21
C ASP A 46 6.31 24.37 -15.57
N TYR A 47 5.25 24.61 -16.33
CA TYR A 47 5.07 24.02 -17.64
C TYR A 47 5.52 24.98 -18.72
N LYS A 48 6.25 24.45 -19.72
CA LYS A 48 6.61 25.19 -20.93
C LYS A 48 5.43 25.29 -21.88
N GLN A 49 5.53 26.18 -22.88
CA GLN A 49 4.61 26.33 -24.00
C GLN A 49 3.19 26.80 -23.62
N GLY A 50 3.06 27.71 -22.65
CA GLY A 50 1.79 28.36 -22.32
C GLY A 50 0.80 27.49 -21.56
N ARG A 51 1.18 26.31 -21.11
CA ARG A 51 0.37 25.52 -20.18
C ARG A 51 0.39 26.18 -18.81
N GLN A 52 -0.74 26.11 -18.10
CA GLN A 52 -0.83 26.68 -16.77
C GLN A 52 0.04 25.90 -15.78
N ASP A 53 0.85 26.62 -15.02
CA ASP A 53 1.63 26.09 -13.93
C ASP A 53 0.73 25.54 -12.82
N LYS A 54 1.20 24.48 -12.16
CA LYS A 54 0.49 23.80 -11.09
C LYS A 54 1.32 23.83 -9.82
N ALA A 55 0.64 24.02 -8.69
CA ALA A 55 1.25 23.91 -7.39
C ALA A 55 0.21 23.46 -6.37
N GLU A 56 0.60 22.55 -5.49
CA GLU A 56 -0.21 22.11 -4.36
C GLU A 56 0.66 22.06 -3.10
N TRP A 57 0.07 22.46 -1.98
CA TRP A 57 0.67 22.41 -0.67
C TRP A 57 -0.30 21.80 0.33
N GLY A 58 0.16 20.79 1.06
CA GLY A 58 -0.66 20.09 2.03
C GLY A 58 0.11 19.53 3.21
N GLN A 59 -0.64 19.26 4.25
CA GLN A 59 -0.19 18.58 5.46
C GLN A 59 -1.01 17.30 5.61
N ALA A 60 -0.37 16.19 5.98
CA ALA A 60 -1.06 14.93 6.22
C ALA A 60 -0.57 14.23 7.48
N GLY A 61 -1.46 13.42 8.05
CA GLY A 61 -1.17 12.44 9.07
C GLY A 61 -1.69 11.07 8.66
N VAL A 62 -0.88 10.05 8.89
CA VAL A 62 -1.22 8.63 8.69
C VAL A 62 -0.99 7.91 10.00
N LEU A 63 -2.07 7.45 10.61
CA LEU A 63 -2.05 6.61 11.81
C LEU A 63 -2.19 5.16 11.38
N ASN A 64 -1.28 4.30 11.80
CA ASN A 64 -1.30 2.87 11.53
C ASN A 64 -1.35 2.10 12.85
N PHE A 65 -2.21 1.12 12.90
CA PHE A 65 -2.29 0.14 13.97
C PHE A 65 -2.09 -1.26 13.38
N ALA A 66 -1.19 -2.03 13.99
CA ALA A 66 -1.01 -3.44 13.68
C ALA A 66 -1.11 -4.23 14.97
N SER A 67 -2.07 -5.14 15.10
CA SER A 67 -2.10 -6.05 16.24
C SER A 67 -1.07 -7.17 16.08
N GLY A 68 -0.65 -7.77 17.20
CA GLY A 68 -0.09 -9.11 17.18
C GLY A 68 -1.14 -10.16 16.79
N PHE A 69 -0.79 -11.43 16.94
CA PHE A 69 -1.71 -12.55 16.71
C PHE A 69 -2.15 -13.16 18.01
N THR A 70 -3.40 -13.62 18.09
CA THR A 70 -3.84 -14.47 19.20
C THR A 70 -2.99 -15.74 19.26
N GLN A 71 -2.84 -16.28 20.46
CA GLN A 71 -2.15 -17.56 20.65
C GLN A 71 -3.02 -18.73 20.15
N GLY A 72 -2.39 -19.83 19.79
CA GLY A 72 -3.05 -21.04 19.33
C GLY A 72 -2.53 -21.52 17.99
N THR A 73 -3.13 -22.59 17.45
CA THR A 73 -2.76 -23.18 16.16
C THR A 73 -3.04 -22.21 15.02
N VAL A 74 -4.17 -21.49 15.11
CA VAL A 74 -4.53 -20.40 14.20
C VAL A 74 -4.49 -19.10 15.00
N GLY A 75 -3.61 -18.18 14.62
CA GLY A 75 -3.54 -16.84 15.17
C GLY A 75 -4.45 -15.89 14.40
N VAL A 76 -5.18 -15.04 15.11
CA VAL A 76 -5.98 -13.97 14.52
C VAL A 76 -5.37 -12.62 14.87
N GLY A 77 -5.28 -11.72 13.90
CA GLY A 77 -4.79 -10.36 14.07
C GLY A 77 -5.58 -9.37 13.21
N VAL A 78 -5.40 -8.09 13.47
CA VAL A 78 -6.06 -6.98 12.76
C VAL A 78 -5.04 -5.90 12.48
N ASP A 79 -5.04 -5.37 11.28
CA ASP A 79 -4.39 -4.11 10.93
C ASP A 79 -5.47 -3.06 10.63
N ALA A 80 -5.19 -1.81 10.98
CA ALA A 80 -6.07 -0.70 10.67
C ALA A 80 -5.25 0.56 10.38
N PHE A 81 -5.79 1.46 9.59
CA PHE A 81 -5.21 2.78 9.39
C PHE A 81 -6.28 3.86 9.32
N GLY A 82 -5.89 5.06 9.75
CA GLY A 82 -6.63 6.30 9.53
C GLY A 82 -5.70 7.33 8.90
N MET A 83 -6.15 8.01 7.87
CA MET A 83 -5.37 9.00 7.15
C MET A 83 -6.16 10.27 6.96
N TYR A 84 -5.50 11.40 7.14
CA TYR A 84 -6.10 12.70 6.92
C TYR A 84 -5.08 13.64 6.30
N ALA A 85 -5.48 14.35 5.24
CA ALA A 85 -4.68 15.39 4.63
C ALA A 85 -5.49 16.69 4.52
N LEU A 86 -4.83 17.81 4.81
CA LEU A 86 -5.38 19.15 4.77
C LEU A 86 -4.60 19.98 3.74
N ARG A 87 -5.33 20.68 2.88
CA ARG A 87 -4.77 21.64 1.94
C ARG A 87 -4.40 22.94 2.64
N LEU A 88 -3.19 23.42 2.43
CA LEU A 88 -2.65 24.64 3.02
C LEU A 88 -2.64 25.82 2.07
N ASP A 89 -2.79 25.59 0.76
CA ASP A 89 -2.92 26.65 -0.24
C ASP A 89 -4.37 26.85 -0.67
N SER A 90 -4.64 27.93 -1.42
CA SER A 90 -5.97 28.25 -1.96
C SER A 90 -6.01 28.35 -3.48
N GLY A 91 -4.96 27.87 -4.17
CA GLY A 91 -4.71 28.08 -5.58
C GLY A 91 -5.73 27.44 -6.51
N ARG A 92 -6.78 28.19 -6.91
CA ARG A 92 -7.70 27.75 -7.97
C ARG A 92 -6.94 27.58 -9.29
N GLY A 93 -7.18 26.45 -9.98
CA GLY A 93 -6.52 26.12 -11.24
C GLY A 93 -5.04 25.72 -11.10
N ARG A 94 -4.51 25.64 -9.88
CA ARG A 94 -3.13 25.21 -9.61
C ARG A 94 -3.00 23.73 -9.33
N SER A 95 -4.10 23.04 -9.07
CA SER A 95 -4.15 21.59 -8.84
C SER A 95 -4.84 20.84 -10.00
N GLY A 96 -4.89 19.53 -9.91
CA GLY A 96 -5.61 18.63 -10.79
C GLY A 96 -4.74 17.76 -11.70
N ALA A 97 -5.37 17.12 -12.68
CA ALA A 97 -4.88 16.00 -13.48
C ALA A 97 -3.48 16.11 -14.14
N ALA A 98 -2.77 17.19 -13.95
CA ALA A 98 -1.42 17.37 -14.47
C ALA A 98 -0.33 16.83 -13.52
N GLY A 99 -0.68 15.91 -12.61
CA GLY A 99 0.29 15.05 -11.97
C GLY A 99 0.86 15.53 -10.63
N ILE A 100 0.27 16.52 -9.93
CA ILE A 100 0.54 16.72 -8.50
C ILE A 100 -0.37 15.81 -7.68
N ASP A 101 -1.69 15.98 -7.84
CA ASP A 101 -2.69 15.01 -7.38
C ASP A 101 -2.65 14.77 -5.86
N PHE A 102 -2.56 15.87 -5.09
CA PHE A 102 -2.71 15.82 -3.64
C PHE A 102 -4.18 15.72 -3.24
N PHE A 103 -5.02 16.51 -3.93
CA PHE A 103 -6.44 16.63 -3.67
C PHE A 103 -7.23 16.52 -4.97
N ARG A 104 -8.37 15.83 -4.92
CA ARG A 104 -9.32 15.78 -6.02
C ARG A 104 -9.87 17.18 -6.29
N GLN A 105 -10.17 17.50 -7.55
CA GLN A 105 -10.88 18.70 -7.91
C GLN A 105 -12.39 18.49 -7.82
N ASP A 106 -13.08 19.51 -7.29
CA ASP A 106 -14.52 19.63 -7.36
C ASP A 106 -14.98 20.00 -8.79
N SER A 107 -16.30 20.05 -9.01
CA SER A 107 -16.89 20.42 -10.31
C SER A 107 -16.55 21.83 -10.79
N SER A 108 -16.07 22.70 -9.90
CA SER A 108 -15.63 24.06 -10.21
C SER A 108 -14.14 24.15 -10.57
N GLY A 109 -13.41 23.02 -10.56
CA GLY A 109 -11.97 22.97 -10.79
C GLY A 109 -11.14 23.45 -9.60
N ARG A 110 -11.74 23.54 -8.42
CA ARG A 110 -11.03 23.84 -7.17
C ARG A 110 -10.64 22.54 -6.48
N PRO A 111 -9.42 22.43 -5.94
CA PRO A 111 -9.04 21.28 -5.14
C PRO A 111 -9.87 21.23 -3.85
N GLU A 112 -10.27 20.06 -3.42
CA GLU A 112 -10.93 19.83 -2.15
C GLU A 112 -10.05 20.32 -0.99
N ARG A 113 -10.67 20.67 0.14
CA ARG A 113 -9.96 21.26 1.29
C ARG A 113 -9.18 20.22 2.05
N ASP A 114 -9.70 19.02 2.08
CA ASP A 114 -9.18 17.90 2.84
C ASP A 114 -9.54 16.58 2.15
N VAL A 115 -8.91 15.53 2.58
CA VAL A 115 -9.22 14.15 2.20
C VAL A 115 -8.97 13.25 3.41
N ALA A 116 -9.94 12.39 3.71
CA ALA A 116 -9.89 11.44 4.80
C ALA A 116 -10.09 10.01 4.30
N LYS A 117 -9.26 9.08 4.78
CA LYS A 117 -9.37 7.66 4.46
C LYS A 117 -9.18 6.82 5.71
N ALA A 118 -9.90 5.71 5.79
CA ALA A 118 -9.68 4.71 6.80
C ALA A 118 -9.85 3.32 6.20
N GLY A 119 -9.15 2.36 6.73
CA GLY A 119 -9.26 0.97 6.30
C GLY A 119 -8.79 0.02 7.38
N ALA A 120 -9.19 -1.24 7.23
CA ALA A 120 -8.79 -2.31 8.11
C ALA A 120 -8.65 -3.64 7.36
N ALA A 121 -7.83 -4.53 7.90
CA ALA A 121 -7.66 -5.88 7.40
C ALA A 121 -7.63 -6.89 8.55
N LEU A 122 -8.31 -8.01 8.35
CA LEU A 122 -8.22 -9.18 9.21
C LEU A 122 -7.02 -10.02 8.77
N LYS A 123 -6.24 -10.50 9.73
CA LYS A 123 -5.09 -11.39 9.49
C LYS A 123 -5.33 -12.74 10.16
N LEU A 124 -5.11 -13.80 9.42
CA LEU A 124 -5.08 -15.18 9.91
C LEU A 124 -3.68 -15.74 9.72
N ARG A 125 -3.08 -16.28 10.78
CA ARG A 125 -1.77 -16.92 10.74
C ARG A 125 -1.90 -18.40 11.06
N PHE A 126 -1.33 -19.22 10.20
CA PHE A 126 -1.13 -20.64 10.42
C PHE A 126 0.34 -20.96 10.14
N SER A 127 1.06 -21.48 11.14
CA SER A 127 2.52 -21.67 11.05
C SER A 127 3.22 -20.36 10.61
N ASN A 128 3.99 -20.39 9.53
CA ASN A 128 4.65 -19.24 8.90
C ASN A 128 3.88 -18.68 7.70
N THR A 129 2.61 -19.03 7.56
CA THR A 129 1.72 -18.51 6.52
C THR A 129 0.72 -17.54 7.11
N VAL A 130 0.59 -16.35 6.52
CA VAL A 130 -0.38 -15.32 6.88
C VAL A 130 -1.29 -15.04 5.70
N ILE A 131 -2.60 -15.02 5.97
CA ILE A 131 -3.62 -14.52 5.03
C ILE A 131 -4.16 -13.23 5.60
N ALA A 132 -4.08 -12.14 4.83
CA ALA A 132 -4.67 -10.85 5.15
C ALA A 132 -5.82 -10.55 4.19
N HIS A 133 -6.96 -10.10 4.71
CA HIS A 133 -8.14 -9.73 3.92
C HIS A 133 -8.69 -8.39 4.39
N GLY A 134 -8.92 -7.48 3.47
CA GLY A 134 -9.42 -6.13 3.75
C GLY A 134 -8.66 -5.06 2.97
N ASP A 135 -8.47 -3.89 3.58
CA ASP A 135 -7.77 -2.78 2.98
C ASP A 135 -6.27 -2.89 3.28
N LEU A 136 -5.51 -3.19 2.25
CA LEU A 136 -4.09 -3.51 2.31
C LEU A 136 -3.26 -2.47 1.54
N ARG A 137 -1.97 -2.38 1.88
CA ARG A 137 -0.98 -1.59 1.15
C ARG A 137 0.14 -2.51 0.67
N PRO A 138 -0.08 -3.27 -0.42
CA PRO A 138 0.92 -4.23 -0.92
C PRO A 138 2.18 -3.51 -1.37
N THR A 139 3.31 -4.21 -1.24
CA THR A 139 4.65 -3.78 -1.67
C THR A 139 5.32 -4.87 -2.52
N LEU A 140 4.55 -5.43 -3.45
CA LEU A 140 5.01 -6.49 -4.33
C LEU A 140 5.59 -5.91 -5.64
N PRO A 141 6.52 -6.58 -6.30
CA PRO A 141 7.12 -6.08 -7.54
C PRO A 141 6.12 -5.79 -8.66
N VAL A 142 4.99 -6.51 -8.69
CA VAL A 142 3.93 -6.36 -9.70
C VAL A 142 2.70 -5.62 -9.19
N LEU A 143 2.62 -5.33 -7.89
CA LEU A 143 1.57 -4.53 -7.26
C LEU A 143 2.15 -3.79 -6.05
N ASN A 144 2.46 -2.53 -6.24
CA ASN A 144 3.00 -1.67 -5.20
C ASN A 144 2.10 -0.44 -5.01
N HIS A 145 1.65 -0.19 -3.79
CA HIS A 145 0.88 1.02 -3.51
C HIS A 145 1.73 2.28 -3.69
N ASP A 146 1.19 3.28 -4.38
CA ASP A 146 1.88 4.57 -4.52
C ASP A 146 1.81 5.36 -3.18
N ASN A 147 2.99 5.67 -2.64
CA ASN A 147 3.16 6.50 -1.44
C ASN A 147 3.92 7.79 -1.75
N SER A 148 3.88 8.26 -2.98
CA SER A 148 4.64 9.42 -3.46
C SER A 148 3.92 10.77 -3.23
N ARG A 149 2.74 10.77 -2.61
CA ARG A 149 1.93 11.97 -2.35
C ARG A 149 1.66 12.13 -0.85
N LEU A 150 0.69 12.98 -0.48
CA LEU A 150 0.33 13.21 0.92
C LEU A 150 -0.16 11.93 1.60
N LEU A 151 -1.10 11.23 0.98
CA LEU A 151 -1.64 9.97 1.46
C LEU A 151 -1.22 8.83 0.54
N PRO A 152 -0.93 7.63 1.08
CA PRO A 152 -0.69 6.44 0.28
C PRO A 152 -1.98 5.90 -0.34
N GLU A 153 -1.85 5.16 -1.42
CA GLU A 153 -2.88 4.28 -1.97
C GLU A 153 -3.15 3.10 -1.04
N SER A 154 -4.32 2.49 -1.21
CA SER A 154 -4.65 1.20 -0.61
C SER A 154 -5.48 0.37 -1.56
N PHE A 155 -5.40 -0.96 -1.41
CA PHE A 155 -6.11 -1.92 -2.23
C PHE A 155 -6.97 -2.80 -1.35
N THR A 156 -8.21 -3.06 -1.76
CA THR A 156 -9.08 -3.99 -1.04
C THR A 156 -8.98 -5.36 -1.69
N GLY A 157 -8.68 -6.37 -0.88
CA GLY A 157 -8.53 -7.73 -1.39
C GLY A 157 -8.00 -8.70 -0.36
N THR A 158 -7.41 -9.78 -0.85
CA THR A 158 -6.80 -10.84 -0.06
C THR A 158 -5.36 -11.03 -0.51
N LEU A 159 -4.46 -11.13 0.44
CA LEU A 159 -3.05 -11.46 0.21
C LEU A 159 -2.63 -12.60 1.15
N LEU A 160 -2.12 -13.68 0.57
CA LEU A 160 -1.43 -14.75 1.27
C LEU A 160 0.07 -14.52 1.15
N THR A 161 0.76 -14.60 2.27
CA THR A 161 2.22 -14.60 2.36
C THR A 161 2.67 -15.85 3.12
N SER A 162 3.51 -16.67 2.52
CA SER A 162 4.01 -17.93 3.12
C SER A 162 5.53 -17.93 3.17
N ASN A 163 6.06 -18.28 4.34
CA ASN A 163 7.49 -18.47 4.61
C ASN A 163 7.74 -19.85 5.23
N GLU A 164 7.03 -20.89 4.77
CA GLU A 164 7.13 -22.25 5.33
C GLU A 164 8.45 -22.94 4.97
N ILE A 165 9.11 -22.51 3.93
CA ILE A 165 10.39 -23.05 3.47
C ILE A 165 11.45 -21.97 3.71
N ASP A 166 12.53 -22.35 4.38
CA ASP A 166 13.64 -21.44 4.66
C ASP A 166 14.20 -20.82 3.39
N GLY A 167 14.36 -19.51 3.41
CA GLY A 167 14.81 -18.71 2.27
C GLY A 167 13.76 -18.47 1.19
N LEU A 168 12.60 -19.15 1.20
CA LEU A 168 11.52 -18.97 0.23
C LEU A 168 10.36 -18.15 0.83
N GLN A 169 10.00 -17.06 0.18
CA GLN A 169 8.78 -16.34 0.44
C GLN A 169 7.85 -16.42 -0.79
N VAL A 170 6.60 -16.81 -0.58
CA VAL A 170 5.59 -16.93 -1.64
C VAL A 170 4.44 -15.95 -1.36
N HIS A 171 3.93 -15.34 -2.42
CA HIS A 171 2.77 -14.47 -2.38
C HIS A 171 1.70 -14.93 -3.38
N LEU A 172 0.44 -14.95 -2.92
CA LEU A 172 -0.75 -15.11 -3.75
C LEU A 172 -1.74 -14.02 -3.35
N GLY A 173 -2.27 -13.28 -4.30
CA GLY A 173 -3.18 -12.19 -3.99
C GLY A 173 -4.25 -12.00 -5.05
N ARG A 174 -5.44 -11.54 -4.60
CA ARG A 174 -6.50 -11.02 -5.45
C ARG A 174 -7.04 -9.74 -4.82
N PHE A 175 -7.07 -8.67 -5.61
CA PHE A 175 -7.59 -7.37 -5.22
C PHE A 175 -8.66 -6.93 -6.20
N HIS A 176 -9.67 -6.21 -5.71
CA HIS A 176 -10.85 -5.85 -6.49
C HIS A 176 -11.28 -4.40 -6.30
N ALA A 177 -10.54 -3.61 -5.52
CA ALA A 177 -10.76 -2.18 -5.38
C ALA A 177 -9.44 -1.47 -5.10
N GLU A 178 -9.34 -0.22 -5.56
CA GLU A 178 -8.20 0.67 -5.34
C GLU A 178 -8.69 2.01 -4.80
N SER A 179 -8.17 2.42 -3.65
CA SER A 179 -8.34 3.77 -3.12
C SER A 179 -7.14 4.63 -3.51
N ARG A 180 -7.37 5.59 -4.40
CA ARG A 180 -6.33 6.52 -4.87
C ARG A 180 -5.83 7.42 -3.76
N LYS A 181 -4.61 7.93 -3.93
CA LYS A 181 -3.93 8.83 -2.97
C LYS A 181 -4.65 10.15 -2.73
N SER A 182 -5.42 10.66 -3.70
CA SER A 182 -6.09 11.96 -3.64
C SER A 182 -7.60 11.88 -3.36
N ASP A 183 -8.14 10.67 -3.15
CA ASP A 183 -9.58 10.43 -3.06
C ASP A 183 -9.95 9.68 -1.78
N GLU A 184 -11.19 9.84 -1.33
CA GLU A 184 -11.72 9.21 -0.11
C GLU A 184 -12.33 7.82 -0.38
N GLY A 185 -12.74 7.59 -1.62
CA GLY A 185 -13.44 6.36 -2.00
C GLY A 185 -12.56 5.11 -1.90
N ARG A 186 -13.14 4.04 -1.34
CA ARG A 186 -12.48 2.73 -1.24
C ARG A 186 -12.11 2.16 -2.61
N ASP A 187 -12.89 2.49 -3.65
CA ASP A 187 -12.69 2.08 -5.04
C ASP A 187 -12.68 3.30 -5.98
N SER A 188 -11.98 4.34 -5.59
CA SER A 188 -11.83 5.54 -6.43
C SER A 188 -10.95 5.31 -7.66
N GLY A 189 -10.15 4.24 -7.66
CA GLY A 189 -9.34 3.80 -8.79
C GLY A 189 -10.14 3.08 -9.86
N GLY A 190 -11.30 2.50 -9.52
CA GLY A 190 -12.12 1.73 -10.44
C GLY A 190 -11.47 0.41 -10.87
N LEU A 191 -10.74 -0.22 -9.95
CA LEU A 191 -10.09 -1.51 -10.20
C LEU A 191 -11.13 -2.62 -10.26
N LYS A 192 -11.25 -3.30 -11.42
CA LYS A 192 -12.14 -4.46 -11.54
C LYS A 192 -11.56 -5.70 -10.87
N GLY A 193 -10.29 -5.95 -11.09
CA GLY A 193 -9.58 -7.06 -10.46
C GLY A 193 -8.12 -7.10 -10.83
N ILE A 194 -7.29 -7.57 -9.89
CA ILE A 194 -5.91 -7.94 -10.16
C ILE A 194 -5.56 -9.18 -9.36
N ASP A 195 -5.11 -10.21 -10.05
CA ASP A 195 -4.54 -11.42 -9.49
C ASP A 195 -3.02 -11.31 -9.50
N VAL A 196 -2.40 -11.71 -8.39
CA VAL A 196 -0.94 -11.67 -8.22
C VAL A 196 -0.46 -13.03 -7.73
N ILE A 197 0.61 -13.53 -8.34
CA ILE A 197 1.34 -14.71 -7.90
C ILE A 197 2.83 -14.44 -8.01
N GLY A 198 3.61 -14.91 -7.04
CA GLY A 198 5.05 -14.82 -7.13
C GLY A 198 5.75 -15.28 -5.88
N GLY A 199 7.06 -15.18 -5.93
CA GLY A 199 7.90 -15.49 -4.78
C GLY A 199 9.33 -15.04 -4.97
N SER A 200 10.05 -15.03 -3.87
CA SER A 200 11.49 -14.74 -3.82
C SER A 200 12.21 -15.82 -3.05
N TYR A 201 13.41 -16.14 -3.49
CA TYR A 201 14.27 -17.11 -2.82
C TYR A 201 15.64 -16.49 -2.53
N ALA A 202 16.06 -16.56 -1.28
CA ALA A 202 17.38 -16.16 -0.82
C ALA A 202 18.34 -17.38 -0.86
N PHE A 203 19.24 -17.39 -1.83
CA PHE A 203 20.28 -18.43 -1.97
C PHE A 203 21.39 -18.27 -0.94
N SER A 204 21.64 -17.03 -0.54
CA SER A 204 22.62 -16.64 0.49
C SER A 204 22.28 -15.25 1.03
N ASN A 205 23.06 -14.76 1.99
CA ASN A 205 22.91 -13.40 2.52
C ASN A 205 23.18 -12.28 1.49
N THR A 206 23.72 -12.62 0.32
CA THR A 206 24.10 -11.66 -0.73
C THR A 206 23.44 -11.93 -2.08
N LEU A 207 22.78 -13.06 -2.23
CA LEU A 207 22.15 -13.45 -3.51
C LEU A 207 20.71 -13.87 -3.29
N SER A 208 19.78 -13.22 -3.96
CA SER A 208 18.38 -13.60 -4.03
C SER A 208 17.83 -13.48 -5.44
N ALA A 209 16.79 -14.22 -5.75
CA ALA A 209 16.01 -14.08 -6.98
C ALA A 209 14.53 -14.02 -6.68
N ALA A 210 13.76 -13.31 -7.53
CA ALA A 210 12.33 -13.20 -7.40
C ALA A 210 11.65 -13.33 -8.77
N VAL A 211 10.50 -14.00 -8.79
CA VAL A 211 9.63 -14.11 -9.98
C VAL A 211 8.21 -13.80 -9.56
N TYR A 212 7.59 -12.84 -10.25
CA TYR A 212 6.21 -12.41 -10.02
C TYR A 212 5.47 -12.27 -11.34
N ALA A 213 4.17 -12.53 -11.29
CA ALA A 213 3.23 -12.30 -12.40
C ALA A 213 1.94 -11.68 -11.86
N SER A 214 1.30 -10.87 -12.67
CA SER A 214 -0.03 -10.32 -12.39
C SER A 214 -0.93 -10.40 -13.62
N ASP A 215 -2.23 -10.59 -13.38
CA ASP A 215 -3.30 -10.53 -14.39
C ASP A 215 -4.28 -9.43 -13.95
N VAL A 216 -4.49 -8.44 -14.80
CA VAL A 216 -5.39 -7.31 -14.53
C VAL A 216 -6.64 -7.50 -15.35
N GLU A 217 -7.81 -7.42 -14.69
CA GLU A 217 -9.11 -7.46 -15.37
C GLU A 217 -9.44 -6.04 -15.89
N ASP A 218 -9.66 -5.93 -17.21
CA ASP A 218 -10.05 -4.70 -17.93
C ASP A 218 -11.57 -4.44 -17.88
#